data_b5b59c542e7e5fbd18d625e45cd6d982
#
_entry.id   b5b59c542e7e5fbd18d625e45cd6d982
#
_cell.length_a   1.000
_cell.length_b   1.000
_cell.length_c   1.000
_cell.angle_alpha   90.00
_cell.angle_beta   90.00
_cell.angle_gamma   90.00
#
_symmetry.space_group_name_H-M   'P 1'
#
loop_
_entity.id
_entity.type
_entity.pdbx_description
1 polymer ?
#
loop_
_entity_poly.entity_id
_entity_poly.type
_entity_poly.pdbx_seq_one_letter_code
_entity_poly.pdbx_strand_id
1 'polypeptide(L)'
;MYTEEDGYLYNKEKVKEKVIETIDNCIKLKLYVIIDWHILSDNNPNIHKQEAIEFFDDISKIYGKNNNVIYEICNEPNGDDVRWKSSVYPYAKDVIEVIRKNSPDSIIIVGTPDWCKSILEVIGNQLPYKNIMYAFHFYSGTHGELYRKSLEYAIENGVPVFVSEWGTSTAENGTSIFEEESDKWVEFLNNKGISWVNWSFSNKDEATSILKKETKTLNDENLTKSGLYVKKKIQEKLLTTNK
;
A
#
# COMPACT_ATOMS: atom_id res chain seq x y z
N MET A 1 9.50 1.47 1.33
CA MET A 1 10.91 1.00 1.35
C MET A 1 10.96 -0.41 1.88
N TYR A 2 11.70 -1.30 1.25
CA TYR A 2 11.90 -2.65 1.76
C TYR A 2 12.61 -2.64 3.12
N THR A 3 12.24 -3.55 4.00
CA THR A 3 12.87 -3.75 5.31
C THR A 3 14.12 -4.60 5.18
N GLU A 4 13.96 -5.81 4.69
CA GLU A 4 15.04 -6.71 4.24
C GLU A 4 15.41 -6.43 2.76
N GLU A 5 15.73 -7.41 1.95
CA GLU A 5 16.00 -7.31 0.49
C GLU A 5 16.99 -6.17 0.13
N ASP A 6 18.14 -6.11 0.83
CA ASP A 6 19.11 -5.00 0.76
C ASP A 6 18.51 -3.62 1.15
N GLY A 7 17.42 -3.64 1.90
CA GLY A 7 16.64 -2.47 2.31
C GLY A 7 17.17 -1.74 3.55
N TYR A 8 16.21 -1.24 4.33
CA TYR A 8 16.48 -0.37 5.49
C TYR A 8 17.39 -1.00 6.54
N LEU A 9 17.21 -2.30 6.84
CA LEU A 9 17.98 -2.97 7.90
C LEU A 9 19.49 -3.05 7.59
N TYR A 10 19.85 -3.11 6.33
CA TYR A 10 21.25 -3.21 5.88
C TYR A 10 21.89 -1.85 5.58
N ASN A 11 21.07 -0.82 5.28
CA ASN A 11 21.54 0.48 4.83
C ASN A 11 20.72 1.64 5.44
N LYS A 12 20.50 1.60 6.77
CA LYS A 12 19.59 2.50 7.50
C LYS A 12 19.71 3.97 7.08
N GLU A 13 20.88 4.55 7.19
CA GLU A 13 21.11 5.98 6.90
C GLU A 13 20.80 6.33 5.45
N LYS A 14 21.36 5.56 4.51
CA LYS A 14 21.18 5.82 3.07
C LYS A 14 19.74 5.67 2.63
N VAL A 15 19.03 4.64 3.13
CA VAL A 15 17.62 4.42 2.80
C VAL A 15 16.76 5.51 3.42
N LYS A 16 17.03 5.89 4.67
CA LYS A 16 16.33 6.99 5.36
C LYS A 16 16.50 8.32 4.64
N GLU A 17 17.71 8.66 4.19
CA GLU A 17 17.96 9.85 3.37
C GLU A 17 17.12 9.86 2.09
N LYS A 18 17.03 8.71 1.40
CA LYS A 18 16.19 8.56 0.20
C LYS A 18 14.70 8.69 0.48
N VAL A 19 14.23 8.16 1.59
CA VAL A 19 12.84 8.32 2.04
C VAL A 19 12.55 9.80 2.29
N ILE A 20 13.40 10.49 3.04
CA ILE A 20 13.27 11.92 3.33
C ILE A 20 13.26 12.74 2.03
N GLU A 21 14.22 12.53 1.13
CA GLU A 21 14.27 13.20 -0.18
C GLU A 21 12.97 13.00 -0.96
N THR A 22 12.43 11.79 -0.94
CA THR A 22 11.19 11.46 -1.66
C THR A 22 9.99 12.18 -1.05
N ILE A 23 9.87 12.17 0.28
CA ILE A 23 8.79 12.85 0.99
C ILE A 23 8.84 14.35 0.71
N ASP A 24 10.02 14.98 0.82
CA ASP A 24 10.20 16.40 0.56
C ASP A 24 9.81 16.79 -0.86
N ASN A 25 10.16 15.96 -1.84
CA ASN A 25 9.75 16.17 -3.24
C ASN A 25 8.23 16.03 -3.41
N CYS A 26 7.58 15.06 -2.79
CA CYS A 26 6.14 14.91 -2.82
C CYS A 26 5.43 16.12 -2.18
N ILE A 27 5.90 16.59 -1.02
CA ILE A 27 5.37 17.77 -0.35
C ILE A 27 5.49 19.02 -1.26
N LYS A 28 6.68 19.23 -1.83
CA LYS A 28 6.94 20.35 -2.77
C LYS A 28 6.01 20.32 -3.99
N LEU A 29 5.71 19.12 -4.50
CA LEU A 29 4.83 18.91 -5.63
C LEU A 29 3.34 18.87 -5.24
N LYS A 30 3.00 19.02 -3.96
CA LYS A 30 1.63 18.92 -3.41
C LYS A 30 0.98 17.55 -3.68
N LEU A 31 1.77 16.49 -3.71
CA LEU A 31 1.30 15.12 -3.81
C LEU A 31 1.08 14.54 -2.41
N TYR A 32 0.13 13.62 -2.29
CA TYR A 32 0.11 12.71 -1.15
C TYR A 32 1.27 11.72 -1.26
N VAL A 33 1.83 11.33 -0.11
CA VAL A 33 2.89 10.33 -0.03
C VAL A 33 2.56 9.30 1.03
N ILE A 34 2.62 8.04 0.66
CA ILE A 34 2.50 6.91 1.59
C ILE A 34 3.91 6.46 1.95
N ILE A 35 4.22 6.50 3.24
CA ILE A 35 5.49 6.01 3.78
C ILE A 35 5.27 4.59 4.24
N ASP A 36 5.75 3.64 3.45
CA ASP A 36 5.50 2.23 3.61
C ASP A 36 6.71 1.49 4.21
N TRP A 37 6.48 0.84 5.35
CA TRP A 37 7.36 -0.16 5.94
C TRP A 37 7.10 -1.50 5.24
N HIS A 38 7.86 -1.72 4.15
CA HIS A 38 7.59 -2.75 3.18
C HIS A 38 8.18 -4.10 3.62
N ILE A 39 7.50 -4.78 4.54
CA ILE A 39 7.81 -6.16 4.90
C ILE A 39 7.45 -7.09 3.74
N LEU A 40 8.26 -8.08 3.48
CA LEU A 40 8.06 -9.09 2.44
C LEU A 40 8.56 -10.46 2.90
N SER A 41 9.87 -10.74 2.82
CA SER A 41 10.47 -11.99 3.28
C SER A 41 10.52 -12.13 4.82
N ASP A 42 10.46 -11.03 5.53
CA ASP A 42 10.34 -10.96 6.98
C ASP A 42 8.92 -11.28 7.52
N ASN A 43 7.96 -11.55 6.67
CA ASN A 43 6.64 -12.12 6.92
C ASN A 43 5.85 -11.53 8.10
N ASN A 44 6.33 -11.74 9.33
CA ASN A 44 5.68 -11.31 10.56
C ASN A 44 6.21 -9.93 10.98
N PRO A 45 5.36 -8.90 11.07
CA PRO A 45 5.80 -7.54 11.38
C PRO A 45 6.50 -7.41 12.74
N ASN A 46 6.34 -8.39 13.64
CA ASN A 46 7.00 -8.37 14.94
C ASN A 46 8.50 -8.70 14.88
N ILE A 47 9.01 -9.28 13.78
CA ILE A 47 10.43 -9.64 13.64
C ILE A 47 11.30 -8.37 13.76
N HIS A 48 10.90 -7.29 13.08
CA HIS A 48 11.63 -6.01 13.09
C HIS A 48 10.79 -4.88 13.69
N LYS A 49 9.97 -5.20 14.71
CA LYS A 49 9.09 -4.22 15.36
C LYS A 49 9.83 -3.05 15.97
N GLN A 50 10.97 -3.30 16.61
CA GLN A 50 11.74 -2.24 17.25
C GLN A 50 12.30 -1.24 16.23
N GLU A 51 12.80 -1.74 15.11
CA GLU A 51 13.29 -0.91 14.01
C GLU A 51 12.15 -0.11 13.35
N ALA A 52 10.97 -0.70 13.23
CA ALA A 52 9.79 0.00 12.74
C ALA A 52 9.40 1.15 13.70
N ILE A 53 9.38 0.90 15.00
CA ILE A 53 9.11 1.91 16.04
C ILE A 53 10.11 3.07 15.93
N GLU A 54 11.41 2.79 15.85
CA GLU A 54 12.46 3.80 15.73
C GLU A 54 12.30 4.61 14.44
N PHE A 55 12.07 3.93 13.32
CA PHE A 55 11.87 4.58 12.02
C PHE A 55 10.65 5.51 12.02
N PHE A 56 9.50 5.04 12.48
CA PHE A 56 8.27 5.84 12.49
C PHE A 56 8.30 6.96 13.54
N ASP A 57 8.99 6.78 14.67
CA ASP A 57 9.21 7.86 15.63
C ASP A 57 10.01 9.00 14.98
N ASP A 58 11.11 8.69 14.31
CA ASP A 58 11.94 9.67 13.63
C ASP A 58 11.21 10.38 12.49
N ILE A 59 10.56 9.62 11.61
CA ILE A 59 9.88 10.19 10.44
C ILE A 59 8.66 11.00 10.86
N SER A 60 7.89 10.55 11.84
CA SER A 60 6.74 11.31 12.33
C SER A 60 7.11 12.58 13.08
N LYS A 61 8.27 12.64 13.74
CA LYS A 61 8.82 13.90 14.29
C LYS A 61 9.09 14.94 13.21
N ILE A 62 9.60 14.52 12.06
CA ILE A 62 9.92 15.42 10.95
C ILE A 62 8.64 15.88 10.25
N TYR A 63 7.73 14.96 9.93
CA TYR A 63 6.61 15.19 9.02
C TYR A 63 5.23 15.17 9.67
N GLY A 64 5.12 15.04 10.98
CA GLY A 64 3.85 14.88 11.69
C GLY A 64 2.84 16.04 11.55
N LYS A 65 3.26 17.17 11.02
CA LYS A 65 2.41 18.33 10.72
C LYS A 65 2.01 18.43 9.25
N ASN A 66 2.45 17.50 8.40
CA ASN A 66 2.19 17.51 6.97
C ASN A 66 0.95 16.67 6.65
N ASN A 67 -0.15 17.31 6.31
CA ASN A 67 -1.44 16.65 6.07
C ASN A 67 -1.48 15.75 4.82
N ASN A 68 -0.46 15.81 3.97
CA ASN A 68 -0.31 14.96 2.78
C ASN A 68 0.55 13.73 3.01
N VAL A 69 0.99 13.49 4.25
CA VAL A 69 1.79 12.31 4.63
C VAL A 69 0.87 11.26 5.26
N ILE A 70 0.92 10.06 4.71
CA ILE A 70 0.21 8.86 5.15
C ILE A 70 1.24 7.82 5.55
N TYR A 71 1.00 7.09 6.62
CA TYR A 71 1.90 6.04 7.10
C TYR A 71 1.30 4.67 6.84
N GLU A 72 2.01 3.79 6.13
CA GLU A 72 1.69 2.37 5.99
C GLU A 72 2.68 1.57 6.83
N ILE A 73 2.18 0.99 7.93
CA ILE A 73 3.07 0.52 8.98
C ILE A 73 3.52 -0.94 8.84
N CYS A 74 2.92 -1.69 7.94
CA CYS A 74 3.36 -3.01 7.51
C CYS A 74 2.71 -3.38 6.18
N ASN A 75 3.49 -3.56 5.14
CA ASN A 75 3.02 -3.83 3.78
C ASN A 75 2.13 -5.08 3.70
N GLU A 76 2.74 -6.27 3.79
CA GLU A 76 2.07 -7.55 3.55
C GLU A 76 2.38 -8.59 4.64
N PRO A 77 1.78 -8.47 5.84
CA PRO A 77 1.92 -9.51 6.86
C PRO A 77 1.48 -10.87 6.30
N ASN A 78 2.37 -11.87 6.40
CA ASN A 78 2.11 -13.19 5.83
C ASN A 78 2.78 -14.28 6.68
N GLY A 79 2.57 -15.54 6.30
CA GLY A 79 3.05 -16.71 7.03
C GLY A 79 1.92 -17.45 7.77
N ASP A 80 2.09 -18.75 7.94
CA ASP A 80 1.03 -19.64 8.44
C ASP A 80 0.54 -19.28 9.85
N ASP A 81 1.41 -18.69 10.68
CA ASP A 81 1.11 -18.31 12.07
C ASP A 81 0.72 -16.82 12.21
N VAL A 82 0.75 -16.04 11.14
CA VAL A 82 0.42 -14.61 11.19
C VAL A 82 -1.09 -14.41 11.12
N ARG A 83 -1.65 -13.85 12.19
CA ARG A 83 -3.08 -13.56 12.32
C ARG A 83 -3.30 -12.13 12.78
N TRP A 84 -4.47 -11.58 12.50
CA TRP A 84 -4.79 -10.23 12.92
C TRP A 84 -4.63 -10.04 14.44
N LYS A 85 -5.34 -10.80 15.25
CA LYS A 85 -5.36 -10.63 16.71
C LYS A 85 -4.04 -10.92 17.42
N SER A 86 -3.32 -11.95 16.98
CA SER A 86 -2.13 -12.43 17.69
C SER A 86 -0.84 -11.78 17.21
N SER A 87 -0.79 -11.32 15.96
CA SER A 87 0.44 -10.82 15.33
C SER A 87 0.33 -9.36 14.93
N VAL A 88 -0.62 -9.00 14.06
CA VAL A 88 -0.67 -7.66 13.46
C VAL A 88 -1.24 -6.62 14.43
N TYR A 89 -2.33 -6.93 15.13
CA TYR A 89 -2.97 -5.99 16.05
C TYR A 89 -2.02 -5.46 17.15
N PRO A 90 -1.28 -6.31 17.91
CA PRO A 90 -0.36 -5.83 18.93
C PRO A 90 0.82 -5.05 18.32
N TYR A 91 1.37 -5.47 17.18
CA TYR A 91 2.38 -4.72 16.45
C TYR A 91 1.87 -3.32 16.08
N ALA A 92 0.71 -3.28 15.41
CA ALA A 92 0.12 -2.04 14.93
C ALA A 92 -0.17 -1.06 16.08
N LYS A 93 -0.66 -1.57 17.22
CA LYS A 93 -0.88 -0.74 18.41
C LYS A 93 0.39 -0.03 18.84
N ASP A 94 1.50 -0.76 19.00
CA ASP A 94 2.77 -0.20 19.47
C ASP A 94 3.30 0.87 18.50
N VAL A 95 3.26 0.61 17.18
CA VAL A 95 3.73 1.56 16.16
C VAL A 95 2.81 2.78 16.04
N ILE A 96 1.49 2.60 16.08
CA ILE A 96 0.52 3.70 16.04
C ILE A 96 0.72 4.64 17.23
N GLU A 97 0.92 4.12 18.42
CA GLU A 97 1.14 4.94 19.62
C GLU A 97 2.36 5.86 19.47
N VAL A 98 3.40 5.40 18.79
CA VAL A 98 4.60 6.21 18.51
C VAL A 98 4.28 7.30 17.48
N ILE A 99 3.64 6.96 16.37
CA ILE A 99 3.26 7.94 15.35
C ILE A 99 2.32 9.00 15.95
N ARG A 100 1.34 8.61 16.75
CA ARG A 100 0.32 9.52 17.32
C ARG A 100 0.89 10.56 18.27
N LYS A 101 2.05 10.32 18.90
CA LYS A 101 2.76 11.34 19.71
C LYS A 101 3.16 12.55 18.88
N ASN A 102 3.53 12.34 17.62
CA ASN A 102 4.07 13.36 16.73
C ASN A 102 3.06 13.79 15.65
N SER A 103 2.17 12.92 15.25
CA SER A 103 1.19 13.08 14.16
C SER A 103 -0.20 12.57 14.59
N PRO A 104 -0.94 13.32 15.42
CA PRO A 104 -2.17 12.85 16.05
C PRO A 104 -3.31 12.55 15.06
N ASP A 105 -3.33 13.22 13.91
CA ASP A 105 -4.46 13.19 12.97
C ASP A 105 -4.14 12.55 11.61
N SER A 106 -2.91 12.10 11.38
CA SER A 106 -2.53 11.47 10.10
C SER A 106 -3.30 10.17 9.83
N ILE A 107 -3.48 9.86 8.56
CA ILE A 107 -3.99 8.55 8.15
C ILE A 107 -2.87 7.52 8.35
N ILE A 108 -3.23 6.39 8.97
CA ILE A 108 -2.34 5.24 9.11
C ILE A 108 -3.02 4.04 8.46
N ILE A 109 -2.30 3.40 7.55
CA ILE A 109 -2.71 2.18 6.86
C ILE A 109 -2.03 1.00 7.55
N VAL A 110 -2.79 -0.05 7.83
CA VAL A 110 -2.30 -1.27 8.48
C VAL A 110 -2.52 -2.44 7.55
N GLY A 111 -1.45 -3.10 7.16
CA GLY A 111 -1.51 -4.35 6.39
C GLY A 111 -2.29 -5.43 7.14
N THR A 112 -3.12 -6.18 6.43
CA THR A 112 -3.84 -7.31 7.00
C THR A 112 -3.13 -8.63 6.71
N PRO A 113 -3.39 -9.73 7.47
CA PRO A 113 -2.71 -11.00 7.22
C PRO A 113 -2.95 -11.57 5.81
N ASP A 114 -2.18 -12.61 5.47
CA ASP A 114 -2.27 -13.31 4.19
C ASP A 114 -2.07 -12.38 2.99
N TRP A 115 -0.96 -11.61 3.00
CA TRP A 115 -0.65 -10.61 1.96
C TRP A 115 -1.81 -9.64 1.72
N CYS A 116 -2.33 -9.08 2.80
CA CYS A 116 -3.46 -8.13 2.80
C CYS A 116 -4.78 -8.67 2.24
N LYS A 117 -5.00 -10.00 2.24
CA LYS A 117 -6.27 -10.61 1.79
C LYS A 117 -7.22 -10.98 2.93
N SER A 118 -6.71 -11.16 4.16
CA SER A 118 -7.53 -11.57 5.31
C SER A 118 -8.23 -10.40 5.99
N ILE A 119 -8.83 -9.50 5.21
CA ILE A 119 -9.53 -8.30 5.68
C ILE A 119 -10.71 -8.63 6.63
N LEU A 120 -11.30 -9.81 6.48
CA LEU A 120 -12.43 -10.24 7.31
C LEU A 120 -12.07 -10.45 8.78
N GLU A 121 -10.78 -10.73 9.10
CA GLU A 121 -10.33 -10.85 10.49
C GLU A 121 -10.42 -9.53 11.28
N VAL A 122 -10.48 -8.40 10.58
CA VAL A 122 -10.58 -7.07 11.17
C VAL A 122 -12.00 -6.77 11.67
N ILE A 123 -13.03 -7.39 11.09
CA ILE A 123 -14.43 -7.14 11.44
C ILE A 123 -14.66 -7.37 12.94
N GLY A 124 -15.15 -6.33 13.64
CA GLY A 124 -15.35 -6.36 15.09
C GLY A 124 -14.06 -6.36 15.93
N ASN A 125 -12.90 -6.19 15.28
CA ASN A 125 -11.59 -6.16 15.92
C ASN A 125 -10.73 -5.00 15.40
N GLN A 126 -11.37 -3.90 15.02
CA GLN A 126 -10.67 -2.69 14.57
C GLN A 126 -9.83 -2.10 15.70
N LEU A 127 -8.76 -1.41 15.33
CA LEU A 127 -7.91 -0.69 16.26
C LEU A 127 -8.66 0.54 16.82
N PRO A 128 -8.54 0.85 18.13
CA PRO A 128 -9.33 1.89 18.79
C PRO A 128 -8.73 3.29 18.61
N TYR A 129 -8.28 3.61 17.39
CA TYR A 129 -7.69 4.89 17.06
C TYR A 129 -8.43 5.55 15.89
N LYS A 130 -8.36 6.88 15.80
CA LYS A 130 -8.91 7.64 14.67
C LYS A 130 -8.01 7.51 13.45
N ASN A 131 -8.61 7.69 12.27
CA ASN A 131 -7.91 7.76 11.00
C ASN A 131 -7.04 6.52 10.70
N ILE A 132 -7.54 5.35 11.05
CA ILE A 132 -6.95 4.06 10.68
C ILE A 132 -7.68 3.50 9.48
N MET A 133 -6.93 3.02 8.50
CA MET A 133 -7.42 2.27 7.37
C MET A 133 -6.70 0.91 7.31
N TYR A 134 -7.34 -0.06 6.69
CA TYR A 134 -6.81 -1.42 6.58
C TYR A 134 -6.47 -1.71 5.12
N ALA A 135 -5.25 -2.16 4.87
CA ALA A 135 -4.80 -2.50 3.54
C ALA A 135 -5.51 -3.73 3.00
N PHE A 136 -5.86 -3.67 1.74
CA PHE A 136 -6.27 -4.82 0.94
C PHE A 136 -5.47 -4.81 -0.35
N HIS A 137 -4.80 -5.93 -0.69
CA HIS A 137 -4.01 -6.08 -1.90
C HIS A 137 -4.61 -7.13 -2.83
N PHE A 138 -4.51 -6.88 -4.13
CA PHE A 138 -4.95 -7.85 -5.13
C PHE A 138 -4.14 -7.75 -6.42
N TYR A 139 -4.11 -8.85 -7.13
CA TYR A 139 -3.59 -8.94 -8.49
C TYR A 139 -4.69 -9.53 -9.38
N SER A 140 -5.06 -8.82 -10.43
CA SER A 140 -6.26 -9.11 -11.24
C SER A 140 -6.24 -10.50 -11.89
N GLY A 141 -5.05 -11.02 -12.19
CA GLY A 141 -4.91 -12.37 -12.76
C GLY A 141 -5.08 -13.51 -11.73
N THR A 142 -5.08 -13.20 -10.44
CA THR A 142 -5.18 -14.19 -9.35
C THR A 142 -6.44 -14.01 -8.52
N HIS A 143 -6.81 -12.77 -8.21
CA HIS A 143 -7.83 -12.42 -7.25
C HIS A 143 -9.08 -11.89 -7.96
N GLY A 144 -10.10 -12.73 -8.06
CA GLY A 144 -11.35 -12.43 -8.77
C GLY A 144 -12.53 -12.10 -7.84
N GLU A 145 -13.72 -12.51 -8.26
CA GLU A 145 -15.01 -12.16 -7.64
C GLU A 145 -15.11 -12.51 -6.15
N LEU A 146 -14.56 -13.65 -5.71
CA LEU A 146 -14.62 -14.04 -4.30
C LEU A 146 -13.92 -13.03 -3.40
N TYR A 147 -12.78 -12.49 -3.83
CA TYR A 147 -12.05 -11.47 -3.11
C TYR A 147 -12.78 -10.13 -3.09
N ARG A 148 -13.43 -9.72 -4.20
CA ARG A 148 -14.30 -8.54 -4.23
C ARG A 148 -15.47 -8.66 -3.25
N LYS A 149 -16.13 -9.85 -3.21
CA LYS A 149 -17.21 -10.11 -2.25
C LYS A 149 -16.73 -10.04 -0.79
N SER A 150 -15.55 -10.60 -0.50
CA SER A 150 -14.96 -10.51 0.85
C SER A 150 -14.67 -9.06 1.24
N LEU A 151 -14.11 -8.28 0.31
CA LEU A 151 -13.85 -6.86 0.53
C LEU A 151 -15.16 -6.07 0.71
N GLU A 152 -16.16 -6.30 -0.12
CA GLU A 152 -17.49 -5.69 0.01
C GLU A 152 -18.10 -5.98 1.38
N TYR A 153 -18.08 -7.23 1.81
CA TYR A 153 -18.60 -7.62 3.12
C TYR A 153 -17.86 -6.91 4.27
N ALA A 154 -16.53 -6.77 4.19
CA ALA A 154 -15.76 -6.02 5.19
C ALA A 154 -16.18 -4.54 5.25
N ILE A 155 -16.36 -3.89 4.10
CA ILE A 155 -16.80 -2.50 3.99
C ILE A 155 -18.20 -2.32 4.59
N GLU A 156 -19.14 -3.21 4.27
CA GLU A 156 -20.50 -3.20 4.81
C GLU A 156 -20.55 -3.40 6.33
N ASN A 157 -19.52 -4.05 6.88
CA ASN A 157 -19.34 -4.19 8.34
C ASN A 157 -18.45 -3.09 8.94
N GLY A 158 -18.31 -1.96 8.26
CA GLY A 158 -17.68 -0.74 8.79
C GLY A 158 -16.16 -0.78 8.88
N VAL A 159 -15.48 -1.63 8.09
CA VAL A 159 -14.01 -1.63 8.00
C VAL A 159 -13.57 -0.56 7.01
N PRO A 160 -12.82 0.48 7.43
CA PRO A 160 -12.24 1.47 6.51
C PRO A 160 -11.10 0.84 5.71
N VAL A 161 -11.23 0.79 4.39
CA VAL A 161 -10.27 0.10 3.52
C VAL A 161 -9.50 1.07 2.65
N PHE A 162 -8.22 0.79 2.45
CA PHE A 162 -7.36 1.38 1.43
C PHE A 162 -6.72 0.26 0.60
N VAL A 163 -6.80 0.33 -0.71
CA VAL A 163 -6.07 -0.58 -1.60
C VAL A 163 -4.71 0.04 -1.89
N SER A 164 -3.75 -0.20 -1.01
CA SER A 164 -2.41 0.39 -1.10
C SER A 164 -1.51 -0.30 -2.12
N GLU A 165 -1.90 -1.49 -2.58
CA GLU A 165 -1.24 -2.17 -3.68
C GLU A 165 -2.24 -2.98 -4.53
N TRP A 166 -2.13 -2.88 -5.86
CA TRP A 166 -2.79 -3.81 -6.77
C TRP A 166 -2.06 -3.90 -8.11
N GLY A 167 -2.10 -5.06 -8.74
CA GLY A 167 -1.44 -5.32 -10.02
C GLY A 167 -2.38 -5.84 -11.12
N THR A 168 -2.04 -5.52 -12.36
CA THR A 168 -2.78 -5.95 -13.57
C THR A 168 -2.52 -7.40 -13.98
N SER A 169 -1.49 -8.05 -13.42
CA SER A 169 -1.07 -9.43 -13.73
C SER A 169 -1.52 -10.43 -12.64
N THR A 170 -0.93 -11.63 -12.67
CA THR A 170 -0.98 -12.57 -11.52
C THR A 170 -0.07 -12.12 -10.39
N ALA A 171 -0.33 -12.58 -9.17
CA ALA A 171 0.48 -12.29 -7.99
C ALA A 171 1.92 -12.83 -8.08
N GLU A 172 2.13 -13.87 -8.88
CA GLU A 172 3.42 -14.54 -9.05
C GLU A 172 4.21 -14.01 -10.26
N ASN A 173 4.16 -12.69 -10.52
CA ASN A 173 4.87 -12.04 -11.63
C ASN A 173 4.55 -12.62 -13.02
N GLY A 174 3.28 -12.85 -13.31
CA GLY A 174 2.81 -13.31 -14.61
C GLY A 174 3.27 -12.41 -15.76
N THR A 175 3.39 -12.97 -16.95
CA THR A 175 3.85 -12.26 -18.16
C THR A 175 2.74 -11.49 -18.90
N SER A 176 1.50 -11.61 -18.44
CA SER A 176 0.31 -11.04 -19.07
C SER A 176 -0.46 -10.15 -18.13
N ILE A 177 -1.19 -9.17 -18.68
CA ILE A 177 -2.15 -8.37 -17.94
C ILE A 177 -3.57 -8.89 -18.15
N PHE A 178 -4.45 -8.65 -17.18
CA PHE A 178 -5.84 -9.12 -17.14
C PHE A 178 -6.76 -7.90 -17.10
N GLU A 179 -6.95 -7.25 -18.25
CA GLU A 179 -7.67 -5.97 -18.37
C GLU A 179 -9.14 -6.09 -17.93
N GLU A 180 -9.85 -7.14 -18.40
CA GLU A 180 -11.27 -7.33 -18.06
C GLU A 180 -11.50 -7.48 -16.54
N GLU A 181 -10.64 -8.25 -15.87
CA GLU A 181 -10.75 -8.41 -14.42
C GLU A 181 -10.28 -7.16 -13.66
N SER A 182 -9.28 -6.46 -14.19
CA SER A 182 -8.85 -5.16 -13.68
C SER A 182 -9.97 -4.12 -13.81
N ASP A 183 -10.75 -4.12 -14.90
CA ASP A 183 -11.91 -3.25 -15.07
C ASP A 183 -12.96 -3.49 -13.97
N LYS A 184 -13.30 -4.75 -13.69
CA LYS A 184 -14.23 -5.11 -12.61
C LYS A 184 -13.75 -4.62 -11.24
N TRP A 185 -12.44 -4.72 -10.97
CA TRP A 185 -11.85 -4.21 -9.73
C TRP A 185 -11.90 -2.69 -9.66
N VAL A 186 -11.40 -1.99 -10.66
CA VAL A 186 -11.34 -0.53 -10.66
C VAL A 186 -12.74 0.08 -10.60
N GLU A 187 -13.72 -0.47 -11.32
CA GLU A 187 -15.12 -0.06 -11.25
C GLU A 187 -15.69 -0.26 -9.84
N PHE A 188 -15.48 -1.44 -9.24
CA PHE A 188 -15.91 -1.73 -7.88
C PHE A 188 -15.33 -0.73 -6.87
N LEU A 189 -14.01 -0.51 -6.88
CA LEU A 189 -13.34 0.41 -5.97
C LEU A 189 -13.84 1.86 -6.15
N ASN A 190 -14.00 2.30 -7.40
CA ASN A 190 -14.51 3.62 -7.71
C ASN A 190 -15.95 3.81 -7.22
N ASN A 191 -16.82 2.82 -7.41
CA ASN A 191 -18.22 2.86 -6.96
C ASN A 191 -18.34 2.87 -5.44
N LYS A 192 -17.43 2.23 -4.72
CA LYS A 192 -17.36 2.23 -3.25
C LYS A 192 -16.57 3.43 -2.67
N GLY A 193 -15.99 4.27 -3.52
CA GLY A 193 -15.18 5.43 -3.08
C GLY A 193 -13.85 5.04 -2.42
N ILE A 194 -13.29 3.88 -2.77
CA ILE A 194 -12.05 3.37 -2.19
C ILE A 194 -10.86 3.92 -2.96
N SER A 195 -9.89 4.47 -2.25
CA SER A 195 -8.61 4.89 -2.81
C SER A 195 -7.73 3.69 -3.14
N TRP A 196 -6.97 3.79 -4.22
CA TRP A 196 -6.10 2.72 -4.67
C TRP A 196 -4.77 3.22 -5.24
N VAL A 197 -3.73 2.40 -5.11
CA VAL A 197 -2.38 2.61 -5.67
C VAL A 197 -1.99 1.39 -6.48
N ASN A 198 -1.52 1.60 -7.72
CA ASN A 198 -1.11 0.52 -8.60
C ASN A 198 0.35 0.12 -8.38
N TRP A 199 0.62 -1.15 -8.35
CA TRP A 199 1.94 -1.75 -8.40
C TRP A 199 2.33 -2.05 -9.85
N SER A 200 3.42 -1.42 -10.40
CA SER A 200 4.23 -0.39 -9.77
C SER A 200 4.80 0.56 -10.80
N PHE A 201 5.06 1.78 -10.40
CA PHE A 201 5.81 2.75 -11.23
C PHE A 201 7.30 2.36 -11.25
N SER A 202 7.59 1.34 -12.02
CA SER A 202 8.92 0.76 -12.20
C SER A 202 9.23 0.49 -13.67
N ASN A 203 10.49 0.19 -13.96
CA ASN A 203 10.97 -0.27 -15.28
C ASN A 203 11.59 -1.67 -15.17
N LYS A 204 11.17 -2.47 -14.21
CA LYS A 204 11.56 -3.87 -14.08
C LYS A 204 10.97 -4.69 -15.22
N ASP A 205 11.55 -5.85 -15.47
CA ASP A 205 11.06 -6.81 -16.47
C ASP A 205 9.89 -7.64 -15.90
N GLU A 206 8.79 -6.96 -15.61
CA GLU A 206 7.59 -7.52 -15.01
C GLU A 206 6.34 -7.01 -15.74
N ALA A 207 5.28 -7.82 -15.84
CA ALA A 207 4.06 -7.42 -16.53
C ALA A 207 3.33 -6.23 -15.86
N THR A 208 3.51 -6.04 -14.55
CA THR A 208 2.95 -4.94 -13.76
C THR A 208 3.73 -3.64 -13.87
N SER A 209 4.96 -3.66 -14.39
CA SER A 209 5.76 -2.44 -14.54
C SER A 209 5.09 -1.43 -15.45
N ILE A 210 5.03 -0.18 -15.02
CA ILE A 210 4.44 0.92 -15.81
C ILE A 210 5.33 1.29 -16.99
N LEU A 211 6.65 1.30 -16.80
CA LEU A 211 7.63 1.62 -17.82
C LEU A 211 8.24 0.34 -18.43
N LYS A 212 8.55 0.41 -19.71
CA LYS A 212 9.34 -0.62 -20.39
C LYS A 212 10.73 -0.72 -19.75
N LYS A 213 11.29 -1.93 -19.76
CA LYS A 213 12.63 -2.21 -19.26
C LYS A 213 13.66 -1.18 -19.77
N GLU A 214 14.55 -0.77 -18.86
CA GLU A 214 15.66 0.16 -19.11
C GLU A 214 15.25 1.59 -19.50
N THR A 215 13.96 1.91 -19.66
CA THR A 215 13.54 3.29 -19.93
C THR A 215 13.60 4.14 -18.66
N LYS A 216 13.92 5.43 -18.81
CA LYS A 216 14.04 6.40 -17.71
C LYS A 216 13.17 7.65 -17.90
N THR A 217 12.41 7.70 -18.99
CA THR A 217 11.56 8.84 -19.33
C THR A 217 10.10 8.43 -19.40
N LEU A 218 9.22 9.23 -18.83
CA LEU A 218 7.79 9.02 -18.83
C LEU A 218 7.17 9.67 -20.07
N ASN A 219 6.86 8.85 -21.09
CA ASN A 219 6.06 9.20 -22.25
C ASN A 219 5.30 7.96 -22.74
N ASP A 220 4.31 8.11 -23.59
CA ASP A 220 3.45 7.00 -24.01
C ASP A 220 4.20 5.88 -24.75
N GLU A 221 5.26 6.20 -25.48
CA GLU A 221 6.08 5.23 -26.19
C GLU A 221 6.85 4.31 -25.22
N ASN A 222 7.14 4.80 -24.02
CA ASN A 222 7.87 4.10 -22.98
C ASN A 222 6.96 3.33 -22.00
N LEU A 223 5.64 3.48 -22.10
CA LEU A 223 4.71 2.72 -21.27
C LEU A 223 4.60 1.27 -21.75
N THR A 224 4.46 0.37 -20.79
CA THR A 224 4.06 -1.02 -21.03
C THR A 224 2.57 -1.10 -21.33
N LYS A 225 2.05 -2.29 -21.58
CA LYS A 225 0.59 -2.50 -21.64
C LYS A 225 -0.09 -2.13 -20.31
N SER A 226 0.50 -2.55 -19.18
CA SER A 226 0.02 -2.17 -17.85
C SER A 226 0.03 -0.66 -17.66
N GLY A 227 1.13 0.01 -18.06
CA GLY A 227 1.25 1.46 -17.97
C GLY A 227 0.20 2.23 -18.77
N LEU A 228 -0.08 1.82 -19.99
CA LEU A 228 -1.12 2.41 -20.84
C LEU A 228 -2.51 2.20 -20.22
N TYR A 229 -2.79 1.00 -19.71
CA TYR A 229 -4.05 0.65 -19.06
C TYR A 229 -4.25 1.51 -17.80
N VAL A 230 -3.29 1.54 -16.87
CA VAL A 230 -3.39 2.29 -15.61
C VAL A 230 -3.52 3.79 -15.87
N LYS A 231 -2.74 4.36 -16.82
CA LYS A 231 -2.88 5.76 -17.24
C LYS A 231 -4.30 6.08 -17.69
N LYS A 232 -4.89 5.22 -18.53
CA LYS A 232 -6.28 5.36 -18.99
C LYS A 232 -7.25 5.39 -17.80
N LYS A 233 -7.12 4.46 -16.83
CA LYS A 233 -8.02 4.40 -15.66
C LYS A 233 -7.93 5.63 -14.76
N ILE A 234 -6.74 6.16 -14.56
CA ILE A 234 -6.53 7.42 -13.81
C ILE A 234 -7.21 8.60 -14.55
N GLN A 235 -7.06 8.69 -15.87
CA GLN A 235 -7.66 9.76 -16.66
C GLN A 235 -9.18 9.68 -16.67
N GLU A 236 -9.78 8.50 -16.81
CA GLU A 236 -11.23 8.29 -16.75
C GLU A 236 -11.80 8.76 -15.41
N LYS A 237 -11.12 8.49 -14.30
CA LYS A 237 -11.52 8.94 -12.96
C LYS A 237 -11.51 10.46 -12.84
N LEU A 238 -10.45 11.12 -13.31
CA LEU A 238 -10.33 12.58 -13.26
C LEU A 238 -11.45 13.29 -14.04
N LEU A 239 -11.87 12.73 -15.17
CA LEU A 239 -12.97 13.29 -15.98
C LEU A 239 -14.34 13.16 -15.30
N THR A 240 -14.55 12.16 -14.47
CA THR A 240 -15.80 11.96 -13.72
C THR A 240 -15.89 12.81 -12.46
N THR A 241 -14.77 13.17 -11.85
CA THR A 241 -14.71 13.94 -10.59
C THR A 241 -14.88 15.45 -10.85
N ASN A 242 -14.63 15.92 -12.08
CA ASN A 242 -14.75 17.33 -12.49
C ASN A 242 -16.14 17.69 -13.10
N LYS A 243 -17.11 16.80 -12.99
CA LYS A 243 -18.52 17.04 -13.33
C LYS A 243 -19.37 17.12 -12.07
#